data_8e95b475a6cd009edc6ea2341385f673
#
_entry.id   8e95b475a6cd009edc6ea2341385f673
#
_cell.length_a   1.000
_cell.length_b   1.000
_cell.length_c   1.000
_cell.angle_alpha   90.00
_cell.angle_beta   90.00
_cell.angle_gamma   90.00
#
_symmetry.space_group_name_H-M   'P 1'
#
loop_
_entity.id
_entity.type
_entity.pdbx_description
1 polymer ?
#
loop_
_entity_poly.entity_id
_entity_poly.type
_entity_poly.pdbx_seq_one_letter_code
_entity_poly.pdbx_strand_id
1 'polypeptide(L)'
;MTIGIDQINFYIPQFYVDMAELAEARGVDPNKFLKGIGQTEMAVSPVSQDIVSMGANAAKDILSDDDKKAVSMVIVATESAIDSAKASAVQIHNLLGIQPFARCIEMKEACYAATPAIQLAKDYLQQRPDEKVLVIASDTARYGLESGGEPTQGAGAVAMMLSHNPRILELNDDAVPFTEDVYDFWRPTGHMLSLIHISEPTRPERI
;
A
#
# COMPACT_ATOMS: atom_id res chain seq x y z
N MET A 1 -13.63 -22.00 11.38
CA MET A 1 -12.24 -21.80 10.94
C MET A 1 -12.04 -20.29 10.86
N THR A 2 -10.99 -19.77 11.48
CA THR A 2 -10.67 -18.35 11.42
C THR A 2 -9.95 -18.01 10.13
N ILE A 3 -10.08 -16.76 9.67
CA ILE A 3 -9.40 -16.25 8.48
C ILE A 3 -8.54 -15.07 8.90
N GLY A 4 -7.37 -14.95 8.32
CA GLY A 4 -6.47 -13.85 8.65
C GLY A 4 -5.19 -13.83 7.84
N ILE A 5 -4.21 -13.06 8.32
CA ILE A 5 -2.90 -12.94 7.69
C ILE A 5 -2.02 -14.11 8.13
N ASP A 6 -1.67 -14.95 7.18
CA ASP A 6 -0.81 -16.12 7.38
C ASP A 6 0.68 -15.82 7.17
N GLN A 7 0.99 -14.96 6.22
CA GLN A 7 2.34 -14.50 5.92
C GLN A 7 2.32 -13.01 5.57
N ILE A 8 3.39 -12.32 5.92
CA ILE A 8 3.59 -10.90 5.58
C ILE A 8 5.06 -10.64 5.31
N ASN A 9 5.33 -9.81 4.32
CA ASN A 9 6.66 -9.30 4.03
C ASN A 9 6.55 -7.92 3.40
N PHE A 10 7.65 -7.19 3.38
CA PHE A 10 7.70 -5.85 2.78
C PHE A 10 8.96 -5.69 1.91
N TYR A 11 8.92 -4.68 1.06
CA TYR A 11 10.05 -4.24 0.26
C TYR A 11 10.12 -2.72 0.27
N ILE A 12 11.33 -2.20 0.45
CA ILE A 12 11.64 -0.78 0.31
C ILE A 12 12.79 -0.61 -0.70
N PRO A 13 12.79 0.45 -1.54
CA PRO A 13 13.91 0.78 -2.41
C PRO A 13 15.19 1.03 -1.63
N GLN A 14 16.34 0.89 -2.31
CA GLN A 14 17.66 1.09 -1.69
C GLN A 14 18.05 2.56 -1.53
N PHE A 15 17.40 3.45 -2.28
CA PHE A 15 17.68 4.88 -2.21
C PHE A 15 16.76 5.55 -1.19
N TYR A 16 17.31 6.55 -0.53
CA TYR A 16 16.56 7.36 0.43
C TYR A 16 17.03 8.81 0.42
N VAL A 17 16.20 9.68 0.92
CA VAL A 17 16.54 11.07 1.26
C VAL A 17 16.68 11.14 2.78
N ASP A 18 17.80 11.68 3.26
CA ASP A 18 17.98 11.99 4.68
C ASP A 18 17.08 13.16 5.06
N MET A 19 16.31 12.99 6.13
CA MET A 19 15.31 13.98 6.53
C MET A 19 15.91 15.22 7.16
N ALA A 20 17.11 15.15 7.74
CA ALA A 20 17.81 16.32 8.24
C ALA A 20 18.35 17.16 7.09
N GLU A 21 18.93 16.52 6.06
CA GLU A 21 19.36 17.21 4.84
C GLU A 21 18.19 17.84 4.08
N LEU A 22 17.04 17.15 4.02
CA LEU A 22 15.82 17.71 3.42
C LEU A 22 15.37 18.96 4.19
N ALA A 23 15.34 18.90 5.51
CA ALA A 23 14.95 20.02 6.35
C ALA A 23 15.85 21.24 6.15
N GLU A 24 17.18 21.03 6.08
CA GLU A 24 18.15 22.08 5.79
C GLU A 24 17.89 22.69 4.41
N ALA A 25 17.70 21.85 3.38
CA ALA A 25 17.42 22.30 2.02
C ALA A 25 16.09 23.09 1.91
N ARG A 26 15.16 22.91 2.84
CA ARG A 26 13.87 23.63 2.93
C ARG A 26 13.88 24.78 3.94
N GLY A 27 15.01 25.03 4.61
CA GLY A 27 15.14 26.09 5.60
C GLY A 27 14.26 25.89 6.84
N VAL A 28 13.98 24.65 7.23
CA VAL A 28 13.18 24.31 8.41
C VAL A 28 14.03 23.61 9.47
N ASP A 29 13.60 23.70 10.74
CA ASP A 29 14.26 22.98 11.83
C ASP A 29 14.18 21.46 11.59
N PRO A 30 15.31 20.72 11.54
CA PRO A 30 15.34 19.27 11.36
C PRO A 30 14.49 18.51 12.38
N ASN A 31 14.34 19.01 13.61
CA ASN A 31 13.50 18.37 14.62
C ASN A 31 12.02 18.32 14.24
N LYS A 32 11.56 19.18 13.32
CA LYS A 32 10.20 19.13 12.79
C LYS A 32 9.94 17.80 12.07
N PHE A 33 10.94 17.26 11.36
CA PHE A 33 10.84 15.98 10.67
C PHE A 33 11.28 14.82 11.59
N LEU A 34 12.46 14.92 12.21
CA LEU A 34 13.04 13.86 13.00
C LEU A 34 12.20 13.50 14.25
N LYS A 35 11.62 14.51 14.91
CA LYS A 35 10.81 14.32 16.13
C LYS A 35 9.32 14.52 15.87
N GLY A 36 8.95 15.51 15.05
CA GLY A 36 7.56 15.82 14.78
C GLY A 36 6.87 14.73 13.95
N ILE A 37 7.54 14.25 12.88
CA ILE A 37 7.07 13.15 12.05
C ILE A 37 7.62 11.80 12.58
N GLY A 38 8.79 11.83 13.23
CA GLY A 38 9.44 10.62 13.73
C GLY A 38 10.19 9.84 12.64
N GLN A 39 10.63 10.52 11.58
CA GLN A 39 11.22 9.91 10.39
C GLN A 39 12.65 10.43 10.18
N THR A 40 13.60 9.53 9.99
CA THR A 40 15.01 9.84 9.72
C THR A 40 15.37 9.75 8.26
N GLU A 41 14.71 8.87 7.52
CA GLU A 41 14.97 8.57 6.11
C GLU A 41 13.65 8.41 5.36
N MET A 42 13.62 8.83 4.11
CA MET A 42 12.47 8.70 3.22
C MET A 42 12.88 7.88 2.00
N ALA A 43 12.31 6.69 1.84
CA ALA A 43 12.62 5.82 0.72
C ALA A 43 12.21 6.43 -0.63
N VAL A 44 13.08 6.32 -1.62
CA VAL A 44 12.88 6.85 -2.98
C VAL A 44 13.02 5.74 -4.00
N SER A 45 11.99 5.57 -4.82
CA SER A 45 12.02 4.63 -5.94
C SER A 45 12.93 5.17 -7.06
N PRO A 46 13.95 4.42 -7.50
CA PRO A 46 14.71 4.78 -8.69
C PRO A 46 13.83 4.66 -9.94
N VAL A 47 14.27 5.26 -11.04
CA VAL A 47 13.54 5.23 -12.33
C VAL A 47 13.35 3.83 -12.91
N SER A 48 14.12 2.85 -12.44
CA SER A 48 14.02 1.44 -12.83
C SER A 48 13.04 0.62 -12.01
N GLN A 49 12.40 1.21 -10.99
CA GLN A 49 11.43 0.55 -10.12
C GLN A 49 10.10 1.30 -10.11
N ASP A 50 9.04 0.52 -10.04
CA ASP A 50 7.66 0.94 -9.94
C ASP A 50 6.90 0.10 -8.91
N ILE A 51 5.62 0.36 -8.76
CA ILE A 51 4.76 -0.37 -7.82
C ILE A 51 4.65 -1.87 -8.15
N VAL A 52 4.80 -2.24 -9.42
CA VAL A 52 4.75 -3.65 -9.86
C VAL A 52 6.00 -4.40 -9.40
N SER A 53 7.17 -3.85 -9.68
CA SER A 53 8.45 -4.45 -9.28
C SER A 53 8.63 -4.48 -7.77
N MET A 54 8.21 -3.42 -7.05
CA MET A 54 8.23 -3.40 -5.58
C MET A 54 7.26 -4.42 -4.98
N GLY A 55 6.01 -4.48 -5.48
CA GLY A 55 5.01 -5.43 -5.04
C GLY A 55 5.42 -6.89 -5.26
N ALA A 56 6.01 -7.19 -6.43
CA ALA A 56 6.55 -8.50 -6.72
C ALA A 56 7.71 -8.87 -5.79
N ASN A 57 8.62 -7.92 -5.50
CA ASN A 57 9.71 -8.13 -4.55
C ASN A 57 9.22 -8.37 -3.12
N ALA A 58 8.19 -7.65 -2.66
CA ALA A 58 7.59 -7.88 -1.35
C ALA A 58 6.97 -9.30 -1.25
N ALA A 59 6.35 -9.78 -2.33
CA ALA A 59 5.59 -11.04 -2.31
C ALA A 59 6.44 -12.29 -2.57
N LYS A 60 7.53 -12.20 -3.33
CA LYS A 60 8.29 -13.39 -3.79
C LYS A 60 8.75 -14.32 -2.66
N ASP A 61 9.15 -13.75 -1.53
CA ASP A 61 9.75 -14.50 -0.42
C ASP A 61 8.71 -15.13 0.52
N ILE A 62 7.42 -14.81 0.34
CA ILE A 62 6.31 -15.42 1.08
C ILE A 62 5.49 -16.42 0.23
N LEU A 63 5.95 -16.74 -0.96
CA LEU A 63 5.27 -17.62 -1.91
C LEU A 63 6.06 -18.88 -2.16
N SER A 64 5.69 -19.99 -1.49
CA SER A 64 6.12 -21.32 -1.88
C SER A 64 5.43 -21.76 -3.18
N ASP A 65 5.92 -22.84 -3.80
CA ASP A 65 5.27 -23.40 -5.00
C ASP A 65 3.84 -23.91 -4.72
N ASP A 66 3.55 -24.33 -3.50
CA ASP A 66 2.20 -24.73 -3.10
C ASP A 66 1.31 -23.51 -2.86
N ASP A 67 1.84 -22.41 -2.30
CA ASP A 67 1.12 -21.14 -2.22
C ASP A 67 0.73 -20.62 -3.60
N LYS A 68 1.65 -20.68 -4.58
CA LYS A 68 1.36 -20.25 -5.97
C LYS A 68 0.22 -21.04 -6.62
N LYS A 69 0.04 -22.30 -6.25
CA LYS A 69 -1.09 -23.13 -6.70
C LYS A 69 -2.39 -22.81 -5.95
N ALA A 70 -2.30 -22.47 -4.65
CA ALA A 70 -3.44 -22.21 -3.79
C ALA A 70 -3.98 -20.77 -3.95
N VAL A 71 -3.17 -19.81 -4.41
CA VAL A 71 -3.61 -18.44 -4.64
C VAL A 71 -4.63 -18.39 -5.77
N SER A 72 -5.85 -18.01 -5.43
CA SER A 72 -6.99 -17.85 -6.35
C SER A 72 -7.39 -16.39 -6.57
N MET A 73 -6.77 -15.45 -5.83
CA MET A 73 -6.97 -14.03 -6.03
C MET A 73 -5.72 -13.24 -5.66
N VAL A 74 -5.38 -12.25 -6.49
CA VAL A 74 -4.34 -11.23 -6.24
C VAL A 74 -5.01 -9.87 -6.26
N ILE A 75 -4.91 -9.14 -5.16
CA ILE A 75 -5.43 -7.76 -5.04
C ILE A 75 -4.24 -6.83 -4.85
N VAL A 76 -4.09 -5.85 -5.74
CA VAL A 76 -3.12 -4.77 -5.58
C VAL A 76 -3.85 -3.51 -5.17
N ALA A 77 -3.49 -2.96 -4.03
CA ALA A 77 -3.97 -1.70 -3.51
C ALA A 77 -2.92 -0.62 -3.78
N THR A 78 -3.28 0.40 -4.55
CA THR A 78 -2.34 1.45 -4.96
C THR A 78 -3.04 2.75 -5.33
N GLU A 79 -2.39 3.87 -5.03
CA GLU A 79 -2.71 5.19 -5.58
C GLU A 79 -1.79 5.57 -6.75
N SER A 80 -0.77 4.76 -7.04
CA SER A 80 0.32 5.02 -7.98
C SER A 80 0.30 4.06 -9.17
N ALA A 81 -0.91 3.66 -9.63
CA ALA A 81 -1.10 2.76 -10.75
C ALA A 81 -0.30 3.21 -11.98
N ILE A 82 0.32 2.24 -12.67
CA ILE A 82 1.15 2.50 -13.85
C ILE A 82 0.37 2.46 -15.17
N ASP A 83 -0.87 1.97 -15.13
CA ASP A 83 -1.76 1.87 -16.29
C ASP A 83 -3.18 2.27 -15.85
N SER A 84 -3.90 2.98 -16.72
CA SER A 84 -5.27 3.44 -16.42
C SER A 84 -6.35 2.38 -16.65
N ALA A 85 -6.02 1.27 -17.30
CA ALA A 85 -6.98 0.23 -17.71
C ALA A 85 -6.58 -1.16 -17.25
N LYS A 86 -5.28 -1.50 -17.30
CA LYS A 86 -4.77 -2.81 -16.93
C LYS A 86 -4.32 -2.80 -15.46
N ALA A 87 -4.91 -3.66 -14.66
CA ALA A 87 -4.54 -3.80 -13.25
C ALA A 87 -3.08 -4.27 -13.09
N SER A 88 -2.32 -3.61 -12.23
CA SER A 88 -0.95 -3.99 -11.84
C SER A 88 -0.89 -5.40 -11.26
N ALA A 89 -1.99 -5.87 -10.66
CA ALA A 89 -2.15 -7.23 -10.17
C ALA A 89 -1.89 -8.30 -11.25
N VAL A 90 -2.26 -8.04 -12.51
CA VAL A 90 -2.02 -8.97 -13.63
C VAL A 90 -0.52 -9.11 -13.92
N GLN A 91 0.22 -8.01 -13.82
CA GLN A 91 1.66 -7.99 -14.05
C GLN A 91 2.41 -8.68 -12.92
N ILE A 92 2.05 -8.39 -11.67
CA ILE A 92 2.63 -9.01 -10.48
C ILE A 92 2.33 -10.51 -10.46
N HIS A 93 1.11 -10.91 -10.75
CA HIS A 93 0.71 -12.32 -10.89
C HIS A 93 1.64 -13.07 -11.86
N ASN A 94 1.89 -12.49 -13.03
CA ASN A 94 2.78 -13.09 -14.04
C ASN A 94 4.24 -13.17 -13.54
N LEU A 95 4.76 -12.11 -12.91
CA LEU A 95 6.13 -12.08 -12.38
C LEU A 95 6.35 -13.13 -11.28
N LEU A 96 5.33 -13.39 -10.46
CA LEU A 96 5.40 -14.35 -9.36
C LEU A 96 5.18 -15.80 -9.80
N GLY A 97 4.73 -16.03 -11.03
CA GLY A 97 4.41 -17.36 -11.54
C GLY A 97 3.24 -18.02 -10.81
N ILE A 98 2.24 -17.23 -10.40
CA ILE A 98 1.01 -17.75 -9.79
C ILE A 98 0.20 -18.49 -10.86
N GLN A 99 -0.53 -19.52 -10.46
CA GLN A 99 -1.36 -20.32 -11.37
C GLN A 99 -2.41 -19.46 -12.12
N PRO A 100 -2.78 -19.81 -13.38
CA PRO A 100 -3.51 -18.90 -14.28
C PRO A 100 -5.00 -18.70 -13.92
N PHE A 101 -5.57 -19.47 -13.02
CA PHE A 101 -6.98 -19.38 -12.63
C PHE A 101 -7.20 -18.44 -11.42
N ALA A 102 -6.24 -17.58 -11.12
CA ALA A 102 -6.37 -16.54 -10.10
C ALA A 102 -7.05 -15.28 -10.66
N ARG A 103 -7.93 -14.67 -9.86
CA ARG A 103 -8.48 -13.35 -10.16
C ARG A 103 -7.46 -12.27 -9.83
N CYS A 104 -7.29 -11.29 -10.73
CA CYS A 104 -6.39 -10.17 -10.53
C CYS A 104 -7.19 -8.87 -10.53
N ILE A 105 -7.19 -8.15 -9.44
CA ILE A 105 -7.88 -6.86 -9.29
C ILE A 105 -6.93 -5.80 -8.73
N GLU A 106 -7.20 -4.54 -9.09
CA GLU A 106 -6.56 -3.38 -8.50
C GLU A 106 -7.61 -2.53 -7.80
N MET A 107 -7.29 -2.09 -6.60
CA MET A 107 -8.16 -1.25 -5.78
C MET A 107 -7.52 0.12 -5.58
N LYS A 108 -8.34 1.15 -5.74
CA LYS A 108 -7.96 2.54 -5.58
C LYS A 108 -8.81 3.18 -4.50
N GLU A 109 -8.19 3.66 -3.45
CA GLU A 109 -8.76 4.51 -2.39
C GLU A 109 -7.61 5.10 -1.58
N ALA A 110 -6.70 5.81 -2.23
CA ALA A 110 -5.52 6.38 -1.59
C ALA A 110 -4.86 5.37 -0.61
N CYS A 111 -4.42 5.81 0.56
CA CYS A 111 -3.77 4.97 1.57
C CYS A 111 -4.73 3.94 2.23
N TYR A 112 -6.04 4.03 2.00
CA TYR A 112 -7.03 3.13 2.58
C TYR A 112 -7.22 1.84 1.78
N ALA A 113 -6.86 1.81 0.50
CA ALA A 113 -7.19 0.74 -0.46
C ALA A 113 -6.85 -0.68 0.03
N ALA A 114 -5.76 -0.85 0.79
CA ALA A 114 -5.38 -2.17 1.33
C ALA A 114 -6.32 -2.66 2.44
N THR A 115 -6.93 -1.76 3.22
CA THR A 115 -7.86 -2.14 4.29
C THR A 115 -9.12 -2.82 3.74
N PRO A 116 -9.88 -2.24 2.79
CA PRO A 116 -11.00 -2.95 2.17
C PRO A 116 -10.56 -4.16 1.34
N ALA A 117 -9.35 -4.17 0.77
CA ALA A 117 -8.81 -5.36 0.09
C ALA A 117 -8.69 -6.56 1.04
N ILE A 118 -8.23 -6.34 2.28
CA ILE A 118 -8.16 -7.38 3.32
C ILE A 118 -9.56 -7.87 3.68
N GLN A 119 -10.55 -6.97 3.83
CA GLN A 119 -11.93 -7.36 4.13
C GLN A 119 -12.55 -8.17 2.98
N LEU A 120 -12.36 -7.71 1.75
CA LEU A 120 -12.82 -8.45 0.56
C LEU A 120 -12.18 -9.84 0.44
N ALA A 121 -10.88 -9.95 0.75
CA ALA A 121 -10.17 -11.22 0.78
C ALA A 121 -10.74 -12.16 1.86
N LYS A 122 -11.04 -11.63 3.05
CA LYS A 122 -11.69 -12.39 4.12
C LYS A 122 -13.04 -12.93 3.68
N ASP A 123 -13.92 -12.09 3.12
CA ASP A 123 -15.24 -12.48 2.66
C ASP A 123 -15.17 -13.53 1.54
N TYR A 124 -14.21 -13.36 0.62
CA TYR A 124 -13.98 -14.32 -0.46
C TYR A 124 -13.58 -15.70 0.07
N LEU A 125 -12.75 -15.75 1.10
CA LEU A 125 -12.24 -16.99 1.68
C LEU A 125 -13.27 -17.74 2.53
N GLN A 126 -14.36 -17.11 3.02
CA GLN A 126 -15.33 -17.76 3.89
C GLN A 126 -15.87 -19.08 3.35
N GLN A 127 -16.01 -19.20 2.04
CA GLN A 127 -16.51 -20.40 1.36
C GLN A 127 -15.43 -21.19 0.61
N ARG A 128 -14.14 -20.87 0.86
CA ARG A 128 -13.00 -21.41 0.11
C ARG A 128 -11.85 -21.78 1.05
N PRO A 129 -12.01 -22.87 1.82
CA PRO A 129 -11.05 -23.21 2.89
C PRO A 129 -9.65 -23.58 2.38
N ASP A 130 -9.53 -24.05 1.14
CA ASP A 130 -8.27 -24.51 0.55
C ASP A 130 -7.60 -23.43 -0.33
N GLU A 131 -8.24 -22.28 -0.50
CA GLU A 131 -7.72 -21.18 -1.31
C GLU A 131 -6.99 -20.15 -0.46
N LYS A 132 -6.14 -19.37 -1.12
CA LYS A 132 -5.41 -18.24 -0.53
C LYS A 132 -5.63 -16.98 -1.36
N VAL A 133 -5.53 -15.83 -0.70
CA VAL A 133 -5.58 -14.52 -1.35
C VAL A 133 -4.29 -13.76 -1.04
N LEU A 134 -3.65 -13.24 -2.08
CA LEU A 134 -2.50 -12.36 -1.96
C LEU A 134 -2.96 -10.90 -2.08
N VAL A 135 -2.81 -10.14 -0.99
CA VAL A 135 -3.05 -8.70 -0.96
C VAL A 135 -1.72 -7.97 -0.94
N ILE A 136 -1.53 -7.03 -1.85
CA ILE A 136 -0.30 -6.24 -1.96
C ILE A 136 -0.67 -4.76 -1.92
N ALA A 137 -0.13 -4.02 -0.95
CA ALA A 137 -0.12 -2.57 -0.95
C ALA A 137 1.24 -2.10 -1.50
N SER A 138 1.25 -1.31 -2.57
CA SER A 138 2.49 -0.85 -3.19
C SER A 138 2.31 0.55 -3.76
N ASP A 139 3.12 1.49 -3.29
CA ASP A 139 3.00 2.89 -3.71
C ASP A 139 4.34 3.60 -3.87
N THR A 140 4.30 4.63 -4.72
CA THR A 140 5.30 5.68 -4.81
C THR A 140 4.57 7.01 -4.61
N ALA A 141 4.47 7.44 -3.36
CA ALA A 141 3.77 8.67 -3.01
C ALA A 141 4.56 9.89 -3.49
N ARG A 142 3.89 10.82 -4.18
CA ARG A 142 4.47 12.04 -4.75
C ARG A 142 3.56 13.23 -4.48
N TYR A 143 4.11 14.19 -3.75
CA TYR A 143 3.45 15.45 -3.40
C TYR A 143 4.23 16.63 -3.98
N GLY A 144 3.68 17.84 -3.86
CA GLY A 144 4.35 19.04 -4.33
C GLY A 144 5.65 19.31 -3.56
N LEU A 145 6.68 19.72 -4.28
CA LEU A 145 7.94 20.19 -3.65
C LEU A 145 7.63 21.40 -2.77
N GLU A 146 8.35 21.50 -1.63
CA GLU A 146 8.18 22.55 -0.64
C GLU A 146 6.78 22.63 -0.01
N SER A 147 5.92 21.64 -0.28
CA SER A 147 4.60 21.52 0.37
C SER A 147 4.72 20.85 1.74
N GLY A 148 3.69 21.00 2.56
CA GLY A 148 3.59 20.29 3.84
C GLY A 148 3.55 18.77 3.71
N GLY A 149 3.20 18.25 2.52
CA GLY A 149 3.19 16.82 2.22
C GLY A 149 4.55 16.26 1.80
N GLU A 150 5.48 17.09 1.33
CA GLU A 150 6.77 16.61 0.82
C GLU A 150 7.50 15.66 1.80
N PRO A 151 7.63 15.97 3.09
CA PRO A 151 8.33 15.10 4.04
C PRO A 151 7.59 13.79 4.38
N THR A 152 6.35 13.64 3.92
CA THR A 152 5.54 12.44 4.13
C THR A 152 5.49 11.54 2.89
N GLN A 153 6.25 11.84 1.85
CA GLN A 153 6.43 11.00 0.67
C GLN A 153 7.18 9.71 1.04
N GLY A 154 7.24 8.81 0.08
CA GLY A 154 8.00 7.58 0.21
C GLY A 154 7.66 6.59 -0.89
N ALA A 155 8.37 5.47 -0.89
CA ALA A 155 8.12 4.37 -1.80
C ALA A 155 8.29 3.04 -1.05
N GLY A 156 7.42 2.08 -1.32
CA GLY A 156 7.51 0.76 -0.71
C GLY A 156 6.33 -0.13 -1.07
N ALA A 157 6.44 -1.38 -0.67
CA ALA A 157 5.40 -2.37 -0.83
C ALA A 157 5.31 -3.30 0.38
N VAL A 158 4.09 -3.72 0.69
CA VAL A 158 3.79 -4.78 1.67
C VAL A 158 2.96 -5.84 0.98
N ALA A 159 3.34 -7.10 1.15
CA ALA A 159 2.58 -8.25 0.67
C ALA A 159 2.05 -9.06 1.86
N MET A 160 0.78 -9.41 1.82
CA MET A 160 0.07 -10.17 2.85
C MET A 160 -0.62 -11.36 2.21
N MET A 161 -0.34 -12.55 2.71
CA MET A 161 -1.05 -13.77 2.34
C MET A 161 -2.17 -14.04 3.33
N LEU A 162 -3.41 -14.07 2.86
CA LEU A 162 -4.58 -14.41 3.66
C LEU A 162 -4.99 -15.86 3.41
N SER A 163 -5.32 -16.55 4.49
CA SER A 163 -5.81 -17.94 4.44
C SER A 163 -6.65 -18.29 5.66
N HIS A 164 -7.23 -19.48 5.64
CA HIS A 164 -7.79 -20.12 6.83
C HIS A 164 -6.67 -20.58 7.79
N ASN A 165 -6.97 -20.55 9.09
CA ASN A 165 -6.05 -20.92 10.19
C ASN A 165 -4.70 -20.17 10.10
N PRO A 166 -4.73 -18.83 10.09
CA PRO A 166 -3.55 -17.99 9.86
C PRO A 166 -2.55 -18.12 11.02
N ARG A 167 -1.26 -17.95 10.70
CA ARG A 167 -0.16 -18.05 11.69
C ARG A 167 0.16 -16.74 12.38
N ILE A 168 -0.19 -15.57 11.79
CA ILE A 168 0.24 -14.26 12.31
C ILE A 168 -0.90 -13.60 13.08
N LEU A 169 -2.07 -13.40 12.45
CA LEU A 169 -3.21 -12.78 13.10
C LEU A 169 -4.54 -13.22 12.47
N GLU A 170 -5.59 -13.21 13.28
CA GLU A 170 -6.97 -13.43 12.87
C GLU A 170 -7.66 -12.09 12.62
N LEU A 171 -8.55 -12.06 11.63
CA LEU A 171 -9.39 -10.88 11.33
C LEU A 171 -10.73 -11.02 12.01
N ASN A 172 -11.08 -10.05 12.85
CA ASN A 172 -12.38 -9.99 13.53
C ASN A 172 -13.51 -9.63 12.55
N ASP A 173 -14.77 -9.80 13.00
CA ASP A 173 -15.97 -9.47 12.23
C ASP A 173 -16.59 -8.10 12.62
N ASP A 174 -15.84 -7.28 13.36
CA ASP A 174 -16.30 -6.02 13.94
C ASP A 174 -15.94 -4.78 13.11
N ALA A 175 -15.53 -4.96 11.86
CA ALA A 175 -15.22 -3.85 10.96
C ALA A 175 -16.51 -3.07 10.61
N VAL A 176 -16.52 -1.77 10.88
CA VAL A 176 -17.61 -0.86 10.55
C VAL A 176 -17.15 0.10 9.46
N PRO A 177 -17.72 0.03 8.24
CA PRO A 177 -17.39 0.97 7.16
C PRO A 177 -18.10 2.31 7.39
N PHE A 178 -17.39 3.40 7.08
CA PHE A 178 -17.95 4.74 6.99
C PHE A 178 -17.40 5.41 5.72
N THR A 179 -18.26 6.04 4.95
CA THR A 179 -17.86 6.72 3.70
C THR A 179 -18.45 8.12 3.67
N GLU A 180 -17.61 9.10 3.37
CA GLU A 180 -17.98 10.48 3.13
C GLU A 180 -17.20 11.01 1.94
N ASP A 181 -17.85 11.78 1.06
CA ASP A 181 -17.19 12.41 -0.11
C ASP A 181 -16.49 13.71 0.35
N VAL A 182 -15.20 13.61 0.66
CA VAL A 182 -14.36 14.74 1.05
C VAL A 182 -13.16 14.90 0.12
N TYR A 183 -12.74 16.14 -0.13
CA TYR A 183 -11.62 16.48 -1.00
C TYR A 183 -10.36 16.83 -0.20
N ASP A 184 -9.99 15.96 0.75
CA ASP A 184 -8.77 16.16 1.55
C ASP A 184 -7.53 15.67 0.84
N PHE A 185 -7.67 14.60 0.07
CA PHE A 185 -6.59 14.00 -0.70
C PHE A 185 -7.13 13.41 -2.00
N TRP A 186 -6.66 13.91 -3.14
CA TRP A 186 -7.06 13.40 -4.45
C TRP A 186 -5.99 13.68 -5.52
N ARG A 187 -6.05 12.96 -6.62
CA ARG A 187 -5.22 13.22 -7.79
C ARG A 187 -6.08 13.16 -9.06
N PRO A 188 -6.40 14.30 -9.66
CA PRO A 188 -7.12 14.34 -10.94
C PRO A 188 -6.38 13.56 -12.03
N THR A 189 -7.13 12.95 -12.95
CA THR A 189 -6.56 12.28 -14.11
C THR A 189 -5.66 13.23 -14.91
N GLY A 190 -4.43 12.78 -15.20
CA GLY A 190 -3.44 13.59 -15.91
C GLY A 190 -2.50 14.40 -15.00
N HIS A 191 -2.73 14.44 -13.69
CA HIS A 191 -1.82 15.06 -12.75
C HIS A 191 -0.76 14.05 -12.27
N MET A 192 0.50 14.53 -12.19
CA MET A 192 1.63 13.73 -11.74
C MET A 192 1.75 13.69 -10.21
N LEU A 193 1.20 14.69 -9.51
CA LEU A 193 1.29 14.87 -8.07
C LEU A 193 -0.11 14.79 -7.45
N SER A 194 -0.20 14.18 -6.28
CA SER A 194 -1.42 14.20 -5.48
C SER A 194 -1.63 15.59 -4.87
N LEU A 195 -2.87 16.02 -4.83
CA LEU A 195 -3.30 17.24 -4.17
C LEU A 195 -3.72 16.90 -2.74
N ILE A 196 -3.13 17.59 -1.78
CA ILE A 196 -3.52 17.50 -0.38
C ILE A 196 -4.19 18.81 -0.05
N HIS A 197 -5.45 18.76 0.33
CA HIS A 197 -6.12 19.93 0.88
C HIS A 197 -5.68 20.06 2.34
N ILE A 198 -4.74 20.96 2.60
CA ILE A 198 -4.40 21.36 3.96
C ILE A 198 -5.43 22.42 4.40
N SER A 199 -6.64 21.99 4.65
CA SER A 199 -7.43 22.68 5.66
C SER A 199 -6.81 22.23 6.99
N GLU A 200 -6.17 23.14 7.70
CA GLU A 200 -5.83 22.85 9.08
C GLU A 200 -7.10 22.31 9.76
N PRO A 201 -7.06 21.11 10.37
CA PRO A 201 -8.15 20.72 11.23
C PRO A 201 -8.22 21.83 12.26
N THR A 202 -9.28 22.60 12.24
CA THR A 202 -9.57 23.58 13.28
C THR A 202 -9.52 22.79 14.57
N ARG A 203 -8.38 22.89 15.25
CA ARG A 203 -8.21 22.34 16.58
C ARG A 203 -9.36 22.89 17.39
N PRO A 204 -10.29 22.11 17.93
CA PRO A 204 -11.31 22.65 18.79
C PRO A 204 -10.58 23.42 19.88
N GLU A 205 -10.73 24.73 19.91
CA GLU A 205 -10.25 25.51 21.04
C GLU A 205 -10.93 24.89 22.27
N ARG A 206 -10.14 24.35 23.18
CA ARG A 206 -10.64 23.91 24.48
C ARG A 206 -11.22 25.14 25.17
N ILE A 207 -12.53 25.17 25.25
CA ILE A 207 -13.27 26.05 26.17
C ILE A 207 -12.95 25.61 27.60
#